data_13b90d3b1bb0ed2822bcf3f0c2d0d725
#
_entry.id   13b90d3b1bb0ed2822bcf3f0c2d0d725
#
_cell.length_a   1.000
_cell.length_b   1.000
_cell.length_c   1.000
_cell.angle_alpha   90.00
_cell.angle_beta   90.00
_cell.angle_gamma   90.00
#
_symmetry.space_group_name_H-M   'P 1'
#
loop_
_entity.id
_entity.type
_entity.pdbx_description
1 polymer ?
#
loop_
_entity_poly.entity_id
_entity_poly.type
_entity_poly.pdbx_seq_one_letter_code
_entity_poly.pdbx_strand_id
1 'polypeptide(L)'
;MEYRRFGNTIYLRLDPKEEILEEIGKVAEKENIRLAQITGLGAINDFTAGVYNTVTKEYHSIQFQGAVEIVSLTGTVTRKDGDVYLHLHIAAGDEEGLVHGGHLNRAIISATAEIQIQVIDGEIGREFSDEIGLNLFKF
;
A
#
# COMPACT_ATOMS: atom_id res chain seq x y z
N MET A 1 7.48 -13.45 -5.62
CA MET A 1 6.31 -13.35 -4.70
C MET A 1 5.65 -14.71 -4.55
N GLU A 2 5.36 -15.09 -3.33
CA GLU A 2 4.60 -16.28 -2.98
C GLU A 2 3.50 -15.90 -1.99
N TYR A 3 2.29 -16.48 -2.11
CA TYR A 3 1.24 -16.21 -1.14
C TYR A 3 0.39 -17.44 -0.85
N ARG A 4 -0.27 -17.43 0.31
CA ARG A 4 -1.23 -18.45 0.72
C ARG A 4 -2.44 -17.83 1.41
N ARG A 5 -3.63 -18.35 1.07
CA ARG A 5 -4.89 -17.94 1.68
C ARG A 5 -5.32 -18.90 2.79
N PHE A 6 -5.73 -18.35 3.93
CA PHE A 6 -6.27 -19.04 5.10
C PHE A 6 -7.62 -18.41 5.46
N GLY A 7 -8.70 -18.97 4.95
CA GLY A 7 -10.02 -18.37 5.10
C GLY A 7 -10.08 -16.96 4.50
N ASN A 8 -10.30 -15.96 5.33
CA ASN A 8 -10.36 -14.56 4.92
C ASN A 8 -9.01 -13.82 5.03
N THR A 9 -7.95 -14.51 5.40
CA THR A 9 -6.61 -13.93 5.53
C THR A 9 -5.69 -14.48 4.47
N ILE A 10 -4.95 -13.60 3.80
CA ILE A 10 -3.91 -13.94 2.83
C ILE A 10 -2.59 -13.42 3.35
N TYR A 11 -1.56 -14.28 3.37
CA TYR A 11 -0.18 -13.89 3.65
C TYR A 11 0.64 -13.93 2.37
N LEU A 12 1.34 -12.83 2.10
CA LEU A 12 2.28 -12.70 0.99
C LEU A 12 3.69 -12.58 1.54
N ARG A 13 4.63 -13.28 0.91
CA ARG A 13 6.05 -12.98 0.98
C ARG A 13 6.48 -12.37 -0.34
N LEU A 14 7.05 -11.19 -0.30
CA LEU A 14 7.69 -10.56 -1.45
C LEU A 14 9.19 -10.81 -1.41
N ASP A 15 9.76 -10.99 -2.59
CA ASP A 15 11.17 -11.29 -2.79
C ASP A 15 11.92 -10.05 -3.32
N PRO A 16 13.27 -10.01 -3.30
CA PRO A 16 14.05 -8.85 -3.75
C PRO A 16 13.70 -8.41 -5.18
N LYS A 17 13.62 -7.11 -5.40
CA LYS A 17 13.27 -6.40 -6.64
C LYS A 17 11.79 -6.35 -6.99
N GLU A 18 10.94 -7.02 -6.25
CA GLU A 18 9.49 -6.90 -6.43
C GLU A 18 8.98 -5.57 -5.89
N GLU A 19 7.92 -5.05 -6.52
CA GLU A 19 7.27 -3.79 -6.14
C GLU A 19 5.99 -4.07 -5.33
N ILE A 20 5.87 -3.43 -4.18
CA ILE A 20 4.81 -3.73 -3.21
C ILE A 20 3.40 -3.56 -3.79
N LEU A 21 3.12 -2.41 -4.43
CA LEU A 21 1.77 -2.13 -4.93
C LEU A 21 1.39 -3.04 -6.10
N GLU A 22 2.35 -3.32 -6.99
CA GLU A 22 2.13 -4.23 -8.12
C GLU A 22 1.78 -5.64 -7.64
N GLU A 23 2.53 -6.17 -6.67
CA GLU A 23 2.32 -7.54 -6.20
C GLU A 23 1.00 -7.67 -5.40
N ILE A 24 0.68 -6.68 -4.55
CA ILE A 24 -0.61 -6.64 -3.86
C ILE A 24 -1.75 -6.53 -4.88
N GLY A 25 -1.61 -5.69 -5.90
CA GLY A 25 -2.60 -5.53 -6.96
C GLY A 25 -2.87 -6.83 -7.72
N LYS A 26 -1.81 -7.57 -8.10
CA LYS A 26 -1.93 -8.88 -8.75
C LYS A 26 -2.71 -9.89 -7.90
N VAL A 27 -2.43 -9.93 -6.59
CA VAL A 27 -3.16 -10.82 -5.67
C VAL A 27 -4.62 -10.37 -5.53
N ALA A 28 -4.86 -9.07 -5.38
CA ALA A 28 -6.21 -8.52 -5.23
C ALA A 28 -7.09 -8.81 -6.46
N GLU A 29 -6.54 -8.74 -7.67
CA GLU A 29 -7.25 -9.11 -8.90
C GLU A 29 -7.49 -10.62 -8.97
N LYS A 30 -6.46 -11.43 -8.76
CA LYS A 30 -6.55 -12.90 -8.85
C LYS A 30 -7.55 -13.50 -7.86
N GLU A 31 -7.59 -12.95 -6.64
CA GLU A 31 -8.50 -13.38 -5.56
C GLU A 31 -9.87 -12.65 -5.60
N ASN A 32 -10.08 -11.77 -6.59
CA ASN A 32 -11.29 -10.95 -6.74
C ASN A 32 -11.68 -10.22 -5.45
N ILE A 33 -10.69 -9.58 -4.81
CA ILE A 33 -10.89 -8.84 -3.56
C ILE A 33 -11.62 -7.53 -3.84
N ARG A 34 -12.74 -7.31 -3.16
CA ARG A 34 -13.54 -6.07 -3.26
C ARG A 34 -13.28 -5.13 -2.09
N LEU A 35 -12.99 -5.71 -0.92
CA LEU A 35 -12.67 -4.97 0.30
C LEU A 35 -11.67 -5.76 1.13
N ALA A 36 -10.55 -5.14 1.51
CA ALA A 36 -9.61 -5.71 2.45
C ALA A 36 -8.84 -4.62 3.20
N GLN A 37 -8.35 -4.98 4.37
CA GLN A 37 -7.32 -4.27 5.10
C GLN A 37 -5.95 -4.89 4.83
N ILE A 38 -4.93 -4.06 4.73
CA ILE A 38 -3.54 -4.47 4.53
C ILE A 38 -2.70 -4.03 5.71
N THR A 39 -1.81 -4.93 6.15
CA THR A 39 -0.72 -4.63 7.07
C THR A 39 0.55 -5.35 6.61
N GLY A 40 1.72 -4.79 6.92
CA GLY A 40 2.96 -5.43 6.50
C GLY A 40 4.20 -4.83 7.14
N LEU A 41 5.29 -5.57 7.00
CA LEU A 41 6.65 -5.21 7.38
C LEU A 41 7.64 -5.75 6.33
N GLY A 42 8.89 -5.33 6.39
CA GLY A 42 9.92 -5.81 5.46
C GLY A 42 11.05 -4.81 5.27
N ALA A 43 11.99 -5.19 4.42
CA ALA A 43 13.14 -4.37 4.06
C ALA A 43 13.04 -3.90 2.60
N ILE A 44 13.26 -2.60 2.38
CA ILE A 44 13.22 -1.94 1.08
C ILE A 44 14.48 -1.09 0.86
N ASN A 45 14.78 -0.71 -0.37
CA ASN A 45 15.94 0.12 -0.68
C ASN A 45 15.65 1.30 -1.62
N ASP A 46 14.44 1.39 -2.12
CA ASP A 46 13.98 2.48 -2.98
C ASP A 46 12.47 2.61 -2.83
N PHE A 47 12.01 3.72 -2.24
CA PHE A 47 10.59 3.99 -2.16
C PHE A 47 10.26 5.47 -2.38
N THR A 48 9.06 5.72 -2.85
CA THR A 48 8.50 7.05 -3.01
C THR A 48 7.22 7.15 -2.18
N ALA A 49 7.17 8.13 -1.32
CA ALA A 49 5.99 8.45 -0.52
C ALA A 49 5.74 9.95 -0.49
N GLY A 50 4.51 10.35 -0.22
CA GLY A 50 4.18 11.77 -0.24
C GLY A 50 3.01 12.17 0.62
N VAL A 51 2.74 13.48 0.60
CA VAL A 51 1.69 14.13 1.36
C VAL A 51 0.89 15.05 0.44
N TYR A 52 -0.43 14.95 0.52
CA TYR A 52 -1.34 15.84 -0.17
C TYR A 52 -1.70 17.03 0.72
N ASN A 53 -1.48 18.23 0.21
CA ASN A 53 -1.89 19.46 0.89
C ASN A 53 -3.32 19.83 0.48
N THR A 54 -4.27 19.70 1.40
CA THR A 54 -5.70 19.94 1.13
C THR A 54 -6.04 21.42 0.89
N VAL A 55 -5.16 22.34 1.27
CA VAL A 55 -5.35 23.80 1.08
C VAL A 55 -4.88 24.21 -0.31
N THR A 56 -3.65 23.84 -0.69
CA THR A 56 -3.09 24.19 -2.00
C THR A 56 -3.54 23.23 -3.11
N LYS A 57 -4.11 22.08 -2.77
CA LYS A 57 -4.46 20.96 -3.68
C LYS A 57 -3.24 20.38 -4.40
N GLU A 58 -2.07 20.49 -3.80
CA GLU A 58 -0.81 19.98 -4.35
C GLU A 58 -0.37 18.72 -3.63
N TYR A 59 0.17 17.76 -4.39
CA TYR A 59 0.77 16.56 -3.88
C TYR A 59 2.29 16.64 -3.97
N HIS A 60 2.98 16.48 -2.85
CA HIS A 60 4.43 16.46 -2.76
C HIS A 60 4.92 15.08 -2.39
N SER A 61 5.75 14.48 -3.24
CA SER A 61 6.38 13.19 -2.99
C SER A 61 7.89 13.33 -2.93
N ILE A 62 8.51 12.46 -2.13
CA ILE A 62 9.96 12.36 -1.97
C ILE A 62 10.35 10.90 -2.22
N GLN A 63 11.41 10.72 -3.01
CA GLN A 63 12.05 9.42 -3.18
C GLN A 63 13.15 9.25 -2.15
N PHE A 64 13.16 8.10 -1.49
CA PHE A 64 14.16 7.68 -0.53
C PHE A 64 14.93 6.49 -1.09
N GLN A 65 16.26 6.53 -1.00
CA GLN A 65 17.13 5.45 -1.44
C GLN A 65 18.10 5.08 -0.33
N GLY A 66 18.39 3.80 -0.20
CA GLY A 66 19.24 3.23 0.84
C GLY A 66 18.56 2.10 1.60
N ALA A 67 19.27 1.51 2.55
CA ALA A 67 18.72 0.44 3.38
C ALA A 67 17.71 1.02 4.38
N VAL A 68 16.46 0.60 4.28
CA VAL A 68 15.40 0.98 5.22
C VAL A 68 14.50 -0.20 5.56
N GLU A 69 13.99 -0.22 6.78
CA GLU A 69 13.05 -1.22 7.28
C GLU A 69 11.64 -0.64 7.36
N ILE A 70 10.67 -1.36 6.81
CA ILE A 70 9.26 -1.00 6.94
C ILE A 70 8.83 -1.19 8.39
N VAL A 71 8.63 -0.11 9.11
CA VAL A 71 8.09 -0.08 10.48
C VAL A 71 6.59 -0.29 10.48
N SER A 72 5.91 0.25 9.47
CA SER A 72 4.47 0.12 9.27
C SER A 72 4.12 0.26 7.80
N LEU A 73 3.43 -0.73 7.26
CA LEU A 73 2.69 -0.65 6.02
C LEU A 73 1.23 -0.89 6.36
N THR A 74 0.35 0.05 6.03
CA THR A 74 -1.08 -0.09 6.31
C THR A 74 -1.92 0.52 5.20
N GLY A 75 -3.10 -0.04 4.97
CA GLY A 75 -4.00 0.50 3.97
C GLY A 75 -5.18 -0.39 3.66
N THR A 76 -5.79 -0.12 2.51
CA THR A 76 -6.99 -0.81 2.07
C THR A 76 -6.92 -1.21 0.60
N VAL A 77 -7.57 -2.32 0.28
CA VAL A 77 -8.03 -2.66 -1.07
C VAL A 77 -9.50 -2.28 -1.15
N THR A 78 -9.88 -1.55 -2.18
CA THR A 78 -11.27 -1.24 -2.54
C THR A 78 -11.41 -1.32 -4.06
N ARG A 79 -12.58 -0.98 -4.59
CA ARG A 79 -12.80 -0.89 -6.04
C ARG A 79 -13.19 0.54 -6.44
N LYS A 80 -12.69 0.97 -7.61
CA LYS A 80 -13.11 2.19 -8.28
C LYS A 80 -13.39 1.89 -9.76
N ASP A 81 -14.61 2.12 -10.19
CA ASP A 81 -15.05 1.85 -11.57
C ASP A 81 -14.81 0.40 -12.04
N GLY A 82 -14.78 -0.55 -11.10
CA GLY A 82 -14.51 -1.98 -11.34
C GLY A 82 -13.05 -2.40 -11.09
N ASP A 83 -12.11 -1.48 -11.17
CA ASP A 83 -10.68 -1.75 -10.99
C ASP A 83 -10.26 -1.79 -9.52
N VAL A 84 -9.18 -2.53 -9.23
CA VAL A 84 -8.55 -2.51 -7.90
C VAL A 84 -8.04 -1.11 -7.58
N TYR A 85 -8.45 -0.59 -6.43
CA TYR A 85 -7.97 0.66 -5.89
C TYR A 85 -7.23 0.42 -4.57
N LEU A 86 -5.91 0.58 -4.62
CA LEU A 86 -5.02 0.47 -3.46
C LEU A 86 -4.82 1.84 -2.82
N HIS A 87 -4.98 1.90 -1.50
CA HIS A 87 -4.65 3.09 -0.72
C HIS A 87 -3.81 2.67 0.47
N LEU A 88 -2.51 2.84 0.36
CA LEU A 88 -1.55 2.44 1.38
C LEU A 88 -0.71 3.62 1.85
N HIS A 89 -0.39 3.61 3.13
CA HIS A 89 0.62 4.45 3.75
C HIS A 89 1.78 3.59 4.24
N ILE A 90 2.98 4.17 4.21
CA ILE A 90 4.21 3.52 4.67
C ILE A 90 4.93 4.42 5.66
N ALA A 91 5.56 3.79 6.65
CA ALA A 91 6.58 4.37 7.51
C ALA A 91 7.79 3.43 7.49
N ALA A 92 8.97 3.93 7.13
CA ALA A 92 10.19 3.15 7.04
C ALA A 92 11.34 3.86 7.74
N GLY A 93 12.06 3.12 8.59
CA GLY A 93 13.18 3.61 9.38
C GLY A 93 14.51 3.36 8.68
N ASP A 94 15.38 4.35 8.66
CA ASP A 94 16.74 4.26 8.15
C ASP A 94 17.75 3.78 9.21
N GLU A 95 19.03 3.66 8.81
CA GLU A 95 20.12 3.21 9.69
C GLU A 95 20.41 4.18 10.86
N GLU A 96 19.96 5.41 10.77
CA GLU A 96 20.08 6.43 11.84
C GLU A 96 18.87 6.41 12.79
N GLY A 97 17.85 5.60 12.51
CA GLY A 97 16.61 5.50 13.27
C GLY A 97 15.60 6.61 12.93
N LEU A 98 15.83 7.36 11.87
CA LEU A 98 14.85 8.33 11.36
C LEU A 98 13.78 7.61 10.56
N VAL A 99 12.53 8.02 10.77
CA VAL A 99 11.39 7.42 10.06
C VAL A 99 10.89 8.37 8.98
N HIS A 100 10.85 7.87 7.76
CA HIS A 100 10.34 8.53 6.58
C HIS A 100 9.05 7.85 6.12
N GLY A 101 8.09 8.59 5.57
CA GLY A 101 6.85 7.96 5.11
C GLY A 101 5.79 8.94 4.64
N GLY A 102 4.61 8.36 4.35
CA GLY A 102 3.45 9.05 3.81
C GLY A 102 2.59 8.13 2.98
N HIS A 103 1.80 8.70 2.07
CA HIS A 103 1.06 7.93 1.08
C HIS A 103 2.04 7.24 0.13
N LEU A 104 1.93 5.90 0.04
CA LEU A 104 2.85 5.08 -0.75
C LEU A 104 2.56 5.22 -2.25
N ASN A 105 3.58 5.59 -3.02
CA ASN A 105 3.51 5.61 -4.48
C ASN A 105 4.24 4.43 -5.12
N ARG A 106 5.34 3.99 -4.52
CA ARG A 106 6.17 2.88 -5.00
C ARG A 106 7.12 2.44 -3.89
N ALA A 107 7.38 1.11 -3.78
CA ALA A 107 8.45 0.61 -2.91
C ALA A 107 9.03 -0.72 -3.44
N ILE A 108 10.36 -0.79 -3.53
CA ILE A 108 11.11 -1.95 -4.01
C ILE A 108 11.71 -2.72 -2.85
N ILE A 109 11.42 -4.00 -2.82
CA ILE A 109 11.94 -4.93 -1.81
C ILE A 109 13.44 -5.12 -1.99
N SER A 110 14.18 -5.00 -0.89
CA SER A 110 15.64 -5.25 -0.86
C SER A 110 15.99 -6.67 -0.37
N ALA A 111 15.23 -7.18 0.60
CA ALA A 111 15.42 -8.51 1.17
C ALA A 111 14.13 -9.33 1.11
N THR A 112 13.13 -8.98 1.91
CA THR A 112 11.81 -9.61 1.93
C THR A 112 10.78 -8.63 2.48
N ALA A 113 9.50 -8.87 2.16
CA ALA A 113 8.39 -8.28 2.89
C ALA A 113 7.36 -9.36 3.23
N GLU A 114 6.76 -9.22 4.40
CA GLU A 114 5.67 -10.05 4.90
C GLU A 114 4.41 -9.18 4.97
N ILE A 115 3.43 -9.49 4.14
CA ILE A 115 2.21 -8.70 4.01
C ILE A 115 1.01 -9.56 4.31
N GLN A 116 0.13 -9.05 5.16
CA GLN A 116 -1.16 -9.63 5.45
C GLN A 116 -2.25 -8.83 4.74
N ILE A 117 -3.13 -9.53 4.02
CA ILE A 117 -4.37 -8.99 3.47
C ILE A 117 -5.54 -9.64 4.20
N GLN A 118 -6.26 -8.87 4.99
CA GLN A 118 -7.47 -9.32 5.67
C GLN A 118 -8.68 -8.99 4.78
N VAL A 119 -9.20 -10.00 4.09
CA VAL A 119 -10.37 -9.88 3.22
C VAL A 119 -11.62 -9.71 4.07
N ILE A 120 -12.44 -8.73 3.72
CA ILE A 120 -13.69 -8.41 4.39
C ILE A 120 -14.84 -8.76 3.43
N ASP A 121 -15.85 -9.46 3.93
CA ASP A 121 -17.06 -9.75 3.15
C ASP A 121 -17.91 -8.48 3.02
N GLY A 122 -17.72 -7.80 1.89
CA GLY A 122 -18.36 -6.51 1.62
C GLY A 122 -17.68 -5.77 0.47
N GLU A 123 -18.19 -4.58 0.21
CA GLU A 123 -17.66 -3.69 -0.82
C GLU A 123 -17.75 -2.23 -0.36
N ILE A 124 -16.69 -1.48 -0.60
CA ILE A 124 -16.67 -0.02 -0.47
C ILE A 124 -16.14 0.54 -1.79
N GLY A 125 -16.93 1.41 -2.41
CA GLY A 125 -16.52 2.11 -3.62
C GLY A 125 -15.66 3.34 -3.35
N ARG A 126 -15.30 4.03 -4.43
CA ARG A 126 -14.58 5.30 -4.38
C ARG A 126 -15.32 6.35 -5.21
N GLU A 127 -15.39 7.56 -4.69
CA GLU A 127 -15.96 8.72 -5.36
C GLU A 127 -15.04 9.94 -5.23
N PHE A 128 -14.82 10.64 -6.33
CA PHE A 128 -14.00 11.84 -6.30
C PHE A 128 -14.75 12.98 -5.61
N SER A 129 -14.10 13.63 -4.65
CA SER A 129 -14.59 14.82 -3.97
C SER A 129 -13.93 16.07 -4.53
N ASP A 130 -14.67 16.93 -5.22
CA ASP A 130 -14.16 18.22 -5.71
C ASP A 130 -13.71 19.13 -4.57
N GLU A 131 -14.39 19.06 -3.42
CA GLU A 131 -14.05 19.84 -2.23
C GLU A 131 -12.68 19.46 -1.68
N ILE A 132 -12.43 18.15 -1.53
CA ILE A 132 -11.17 17.64 -0.96
C ILE A 132 -10.08 17.50 -2.06
N GLY A 133 -10.46 17.09 -3.27
CA GLY A 133 -9.54 16.80 -4.39
C GLY A 133 -9.00 15.36 -4.39
N LEU A 134 -9.68 14.43 -3.71
CA LEU A 134 -9.27 13.02 -3.57
C LEU A 134 -10.44 12.07 -3.80
N ASN A 135 -10.11 10.80 -4.10
CA ASN A 135 -11.09 9.72 -4.12
C ASN A 135 -11.39 9.25 -2.69
N LEU A 136 -12.56 9.57 -2.18
CA LEU A 136 -13.02 9.19 -0.84
C LEU A 136 -13.78 7.86 -0.87
N PHE A 137 -13.98 7.24 0.30
CA PHE A 137 -14.89 6.11 0.43
C PHE A 137 -16.33 6.51 0.02
N LYS A 138 -16.94 5.63 -0.75
CA LYS A 138 -18.38 5.69 -1.06
C LYS A 138 -19.05 4.46 -0.47
N PHE A 139 -19.88 4.69 0.53
CA PHE A 139 -20.70 3.67 1.20
C PHE A 139 -22.02 3.42 0.47
#